data_7f56f6df55064370582a27dfd55c98a6
#
_entry.id   7f56f6df55064370582a27dfd55c98a6
#
_cell.length_a   1.000
_cell.length_b   1.000
_cell.length_c   1.000
_cell.angle_alpha   90.00
_cell.angle_beta   90.00
_cell.angle_gamma   90.00
#
_symmetry.space_group_name_H-M   'P 1'
#
loop_
_entity.id
_entity.type
_entity.pdbx_description
1 polymer ?
#
loop_
_entity_poly.entity_id
_entity_poly.type
_entity_poly.pdbx_seq_one_letter_code
_entity_poly.pdbx_strand_id
1 'polypeptide(L)'
;QFISAIIMPLMNFVKNLGYVFVAVLGGVKVANGNMTLGDVQAFLQYTTQFSQPITQLASLMNTIQSTVASAERVFEVLDEEEMSDKKSGLPVEENTPYKVRFENVQFGYTKNQLLMTDFNLDVKPGEMVAIVGPTGAGKTTLINLLERFYDVSGGSIRYDGVDTRDLSRDNLRAQFSMVLQDTWLFTGSIY
;
A
#
# COMPACT_ATOMS: atom_id res chain seq x y z
N GLN A 1 -1.97 -14.75 -15.94
CA GLN A 1 -1.57 -13.92 -17.10
C GLN A 1 -1.49 -14.72 -18.41
N PHE A 2 -0.96 -15.97 -18.43
CA PHE A 2 -0.83 -16.77 -19.65
C PHE A 2 -2.19 -17.16 -20.27
N ILE A 3 -3.15 -17.56 -19.44
CA ILE A 3 -4.51 -17.95 -19.89
C ILE A 3 -5.23 -16.73 -20.51
N SER A 4 -5.12 -15.56 -19.93
CA SER A 4 -5.74 -14.35 -20.44
C SER A 4 -5.15 -13.90 -21.78
N ALA A 5 -3.86 -14.14 -22.02
CA ALA A 5 -3.20 -13.82 -23.27
C ALA A 5 -3.66 -14.74 -24.46
N ILE A 6 -4.12 -15.96 -24.17
CA ILE A 6 -4.58 -16.91 -25.20
C ILE A 6 -6.04 -16.68 -25.58
N ILE A 7 -6.86 -16.13 -24.70
CA ILE A 7 -8.31 -15.96 -24.93
C ILE A 7 -8.56 -15.10 -26.20
N MET A 8 -7.87 -13.99 -26.37
CA MET A 8 -8.07 -13.10 -27.53
C MET A 8 -7.71 -13.75 -28.87
N PRO A 9 -6.55 -14.41 -29.04
CA PRO A 9 -6.25 -15.18 -30.24
C PRO A 9 -7.25 -16.30 -30.53
N LEU A 10 -7.70 -17.01 -29.48
CA LEU A 10 -8.67 -18.09 -29.61
C LEU A 10 -10.02 -17.56 -30.10
N MET A 11 -10.51 -16.45 -29.54
CA MET A 11 -11.75 -15.81 -29.95
C MET A 11 -11.69 -15.32 -31.39
N ASN A 12 -10.55 -14.75 -31.80
CA ASN A 12 -10.34 -14.35 -33.20
C ASN A 12 -10.33 -15.56 -34.14
N PHE A 13 -9.74 -16.67 -33.74
CA PHE A 13 -9.75 -17.91 -34.51
C PHE A 13 -11.18 -18.42 -34.71
N VAL A 14 -11.98 -18.52 -33.63
CA VAL A 14 -13.39 -18.95 -33.68
C VAL A 14 -14.22 -18.03 -34.58
N LYS A 15 -14.02 -16.70 -34.45
CA LYS A 15 -14.67 -15.72 -35.32
C LYS A 15 -14.35 -15.91 -36.78
N ASN A 16 -13.07 -16.09 -37.13
CA ASN A 16 -12.63 -16.30 -38.51
C ASN A 16 -13.17 -17.62 -39.08
N LEU A 17 -13.22 -18.67 -38.27
CA LEU A 17 -13.78 -19.95 -38.64
C LEU A 17 -15.28 -19.83 -38.94
N GLY A 18 -16.03 -19.11 -38.10
CA GLY A 18 -17.44 -18.78 -38.32
C GLY A 18 -17.66 -17.95 -39.61
N TYR A 19 -16.79 -16.98 -39.89
CA TYR A 19 -16.81 -16.21 -41.10
C TYR A 19 -16.68 -17.11 -42.35
N VAL A 20 -15.70 -18.03 -42.34
CA VAL A 20 -15.46 -18.96 -43.45
C VAL A 20 -16.68 -19.87 -43.68
N PHE A 21 -17.29 -20.40 -42.62
CA PHE A 21 -18.49 -21.23 -42.68
C PHE A 21 -19.66 -20.47 -43.31
N VAL A 22 -19.92 -19.25 -42.88
CA VAL A 22 -21.01 -18.42 -43.41
C VAL A 22 -20.75 -18.07 -44.88
N ALA A 23 -19.52 -17.73 -45.25
CA ALA A 23 -19.16 -17.41 -46.61
C ALA A 23 -19.33 -18.60 -47.60
N VAL A 24 -18.88 -19.79 -47.19
CA VAL A 24 -18.99 -21.00 -48.00
C VAL A 24 -20.45 -21.44 -48.15
N LEU A 25 -21.18 -21.60 -47.02
CA LEU A 25 -22.59 -22.01 -47.05
C LEU A 25 -23.49 -20.99 -47.71
N GLY A 26 -23.25 -19.69 -47.47
CA GLY A 26 -23.96 -18.60 -48.13
C GLY A 26 -23.70 -18.58 -49.61
N GLY A 27 -22.44 -18.73 -50.05
CA GLY A 27 -22.07 -18.80 -51.48
C GLY A 27 -22.78 -19.95 -52.23
N VAL A 28 -22.82 -21.13 -51.60
CA VAL A 28 -23.55 -22.30 -52.16
C VAL A 28 -25.05 -22.01 -52.27
N LYS A 29 -25.67 -21.36 -51.26
CA LYS A 29 -27.09 -21.00 -51.31
C LYS A 29 -27.39 -19.92 -52.37
N VAL A 30 -26.52 -18.98 -52.58
CA VAL A 30 -26.62 -17.97 -53.66
C VAL A 30 -26.52 -18.63 -55.03
N ALA A 31 -25.54 -19.56 -55.20
CA ALA A 31 -25.39 -20.31 -56.45
C ALA A 31 -26.62 -21.16 -56.81
N ASN A 32 -27.31 -21.68 -55.81
CA ASN A 32 -28.55 -22.43 -55.95
C ASN A 32 -29.83 -21.55 -56.05
N GLY A 33 -29.69 -20.22 -56.09
CA GLY A 33 -30.82 -19.28 -56.18
C GLY A 33 -31.68 -19.18 -54.92
N ASN A 34 -31.26 -19.70 -53.78
CA ASN A 34 -32.01 -19.73 -52.50
C ASN A 34 -31.75 -18.51 -51.60
N MET A 35 -30.74 -17.70 -51.92
CA MET A 35 -30.37 -16.49 -51.21
C MET A 35 -29.77 -15.45 -52.15
N THR A 36 -29.89 -14.18 -51.77
CA THR A 36 -29.20 -13.09 -52.49
C THR A 36 -27.80 -12.86 -51.89
N LEU A 37 -26.90 -12.26 -52.70
CA LEU A 37 -25.58 -11.88 -52.23
C LEU A 37 -25.66 -10.88 -51.05
N GLY A 38 -26.68 -10.01 -51.05
CA GLY A 38 -26.94 -9.07 -49.96
C GLY A 38 -27.27 -9.74 -48.64
N ASP A 39 -28.02 -10.85 -48.67
CA ASP A 39 -28.37 -11.60 -47.48
C ASP A 39 -27.12 -12.22 -46.83
N VAL A 40 -26.21 -12.78 -47.64
CA VAL A 40 -24.94 -13.32 -47.15
C VAL A 40 -24.07 -12.24 -46.52
N GLN A 41 -24.01 -11.06 -47.17
CA GLN A 41 -23.24 -9.93 -46.68
C GLN A 41 -23.81 -9.38 -45.37
N ALA A 42 -25.15 -9.26 -45.27
CA ALA A 42 -25.82 -8.85 -44.03
C ALA A 42 -25.55 -9.84 -42.90
N PHE A 43 -25.60 -11.16 -43.18
CA PHE A 43 -25.35 -12.17 -42.18
C PHE A 43 -23.89 -12.18 -41.69
N LEU A 44 -22.92 -11.97 -42.57
CA LEU A 44 -21.51 -11.82 -42.19
C LEU A 44 -21.31 -10.60 -41.29
N GLN A 45 -22.00 -9.49 -41.62
CA GLN A 45 -21.94 -8.27 -40.81
C GLN A 45 -22.55 -8.50 -39.40
N TYR A 46 -23.72 -9.15 -39.32
CA TYR A 46 -24.34 -9.48 -38.02
C TYR A 46 -23.47 -10.43 -37.22
N THR A 47 -22.86 -11.44 -37.82
CA THR A 47 -21.93 -12.36 -37.12
C THR A 47 -20.75 -11.61 -36.52
N THR A 48 -20.22 -10.63 -37.28
CA THR A 48 -19.11 -9.78 -36.76
C THR A 48 -19.56 -8.86 -35.64
N GLN A 49 -20.72 -8.20 -35.81
CA GLN A 49 -21.28 -7.30 -34.77
C GLN A 49 -21.64 -8.07 -33.50
N PHE A 50 -22.14 -9.29 -33.61
CA PHE A 50 -22.46 -10.12 -32.45
C PHE A 50 -21.22 -10.61 -31.68
N SER A 51 -20.12 -10.82 -32.38
CA SER A 51 -18.86 -11.25 -31.78
C SER A 51 -18.18 -10.14 -30.94
N GLN A 52 -18.43 -8.86 -31.25
CA GLN A 52 -17.85 -7.73 -30.54
C GLN A 52 -18.22 -7.67 -29.05
N PRO A 53 -19.52 -7.70 -28.66
CA PRO A 53 -19.90 -7.64 -27.26
C PRO A 53 -19.38 -8.85 -26.46
N ILE A 54 -19.28 -10.02 -27.07
CA ILE A 54 -18.71 -11.23 -26.41
C ILE A 54 -17.24 -10.99 -26.06
N THR A 55 -16.46 -10.43 -27.01
CA THR A 55 -15.06 -10.08 -26.75
C THR A 55 -14.92 -9.00 -25.67
N GLN A 56 -15.83 -8.01 -25.67
CA GLN A 56 -15.85 -6.97 -24.62
C GLN A 56 -16.17 -7.54 -23.25
N LEU A 57 -17.13 -8.46 -23.14
CA LEU A 57 -17.43 -9.15 -21.86
C LEU A 57 -16.22 -9.93 -21.34
N ALA A 58 -15.50 -10.63 -22.23
CA ALA A 58 -14.29 -11.36 -21.84
C ALA A 58 -13.20 -10.40 -21.32
N SER A 59 -13.05 -9.21 -21.91
CA SER A 59 -12.07 -8.21 -21.44
C SER A 59 -12.51 -7.56 -20.11
N LEU A 60 -13.82 -7.36 -19.90
CA LEU A 60 -14.35 -6.82 -18.66
C LEU A 60 -14.06 -7.75 -17.47
N MET A 61 -14.08 -9.05 -17.64
CA MET A 61 -13.74 -10.00 -16.57
C MET A 61 -12.33 -9.79 -16.02
N ASN A 62 -11.35 -9.52 -16.90
CA ASN A 62 -9.99 -9.21 -16.47
C ASN A 62 -9.91 -7.87 -15.71
N THR A 63 -10.65 -6.87 -16.18
CA THR A 63 -10.74 -5.56 -15.51
C THR A 63 -11.37 -5.68 -14.13
N ILE A 64 -12.46 -6.44 -14.00
CA ILE A 64 -13.11 -6.69 -12.70
C ILE A 64 -12.14 -7.34 -11.72
N GLN A 65 -11.42 -8.39 -12.11
CA GLN A 65 -10.43 -9.05 -11.24
C GLN A 65 -9.34 -8.08 -10.77
N SER A 66 -8.81 -7.26 -11.68
CA SER A 66 -7.82 -6.24 -11.35
C SER A 66 -8.38 -5.17 -10.40
N THR A 67 -9.63 -4.75 -10.62
CA THR A 67 -10.30 -3.74 -9.80
C THR A 67 -10.58 -4.28 -8.40
N VAL A 68 -11.06 -5.52 -8.27
CA VAL A 68 -11.29 -6.18 -6.97
C VAL A 68 -9.99 -6.27 -6.18
N ALA A 69 -8.90 -6.74 -6.80
CA ALA A 69 -7.61 -6.82 -6.12
C ALA A 69 -7.06 -5.45 -5.68
N SER A 70 -7.34 -4.39 -6.46
CA SER A 70 -6.97 -3.02 -6.07
C SER A 70 -7.84 -2.48 -4.95
N ALA A 71 -9.14 -2.74 -4.99
CA ALA A 71 -10.07 -2.36 -3.93
C ALA A 71 -9.75 -3.07 -2.61
N GLU A 72 -9.43 -4.37 -2.65
CA GLU A 72 -9.03 -5.14 -1.48
C GLU A 72 -7.83 -4.50 -0.76
N ARG A 73 -6.80 -4.07 -1.50
CA ARG A 73 -5.64 -3.38 -0.91
C ARG A 73 -6.00 -2.01 -0.29
N VAL A 74 -6.96 -1.30 -0.88
CA VAL A 74 -7.43 -0.03 -0.31
C VAL A 74 -8.20 -0.27 0.98
N PHE A 75 -9.10 -1.26 0.98
CA PHE A 75 -9.86 -1.61 2.18
C PHE A 75 -8.97 -2.19 3.29
N GLU A 76 -7.94 -2.98 2.96
CA GLU A 76 -6.94 -3.46 3.93
C GLU A 76 -6.31 -2.29 4.71
N VAL A 77 -5.99 -1.18 4.02
CA VAL A 77 -5.45 0.02 4.69
C VAL A 77 -6.52 0.77 5.49
N LEU A 78 -7.77 0.84 4.97
CA LEU A 78 -8.86 1.54 5.64
C LEU A 78 -9.40 0.80 6.87
N ASP A 79 -9.30 -0.52 6.87
CA ASP A 79 -9.77 -1.38 7.95
C ASP A 79 -8.68 -1.66 9.01
N GLU A 80 -7.44 -1.14 8.79
CA GLU A 80 -6.39 -1.22 9.83
C GLU A 80 -6.81 -0.51 11.11
N GLU A 81 -6.54 -1.16 12.23
CA GLU A 81 -6.86 -0.61 13.54
C GLU A 81 -6.08 0.69 13.79
N GLU A 82 -6.81 1.75 14.10
CA GLU A 82 -6.18 3.01 14.51
C GLU A 82 -5.41 2.83 15.81
N MET A 83 -4.20 3.36 15.86
CA MET A 83 -3.40 3.34 17.09
C MET A 83 -4.13 4.09 18.20
N SER A 84 -4.40 3.39 19.30
CA SER A 84 -5.02 4.01 20.48
C SER A 84 -4.14 5.13 21.02
N ASP A 85 -4.71 6.31 21.22
CA ASP A 85 -4.02 7.44 21.83
C ASP A 85 -4.74 7.91 23.08
N LYS A 86 -3.99 8.08 24.16
CA LYS A 86 -4.53 8.66 25.38
C LYS A 86 -4.61 10.17 25.24
N LYS A 87 -5.79 10.75 25.42
CA LYS A 87 -5.99 12.21 25.43
C LYS A 87 -5.62 12.77 26.81
N SER A 88 -4.39 12.64 27.24
CA SER A 88 -3.95 13.33 28.47
C SER A 88 -3.06 14.53 28.12
N GLY A 89 -3.31 15.67 28.74
CA GLY A 89 -2.37 16.78 28.75
C GLY A 89 -1.08 16.35 29.46
N LEU A 90 0.03 17.04 29.15
CA LEU A 90 1.31 16.81 29.82
C LEU A 90 1.19 17.14 31.33
N PRO A 91 1.22 16.19 32.24
CA PRO A 91 1.70 16.52 33.57
C PRO A 91 3.24 16.57 33.45
N VAL A 92 3.80 17.76 33.38
CA VAL A 92 5.24 17.95 33.51
C VAL A 92 5.58 17.70 34.97
N GLU A 93 6.34 16.65 35.26
CA GLU A 93 6.97 16.53 36.57
C GLU A 93 8.09 17.60 36.64
N GLU A 94 7.83 18.72 37.29
CA GLU A 94 8.83 19.73 37.61
C GLU A 94 9.90 19.07 38.49
N ASN A 95 11.17 19.08 38.09
CA ASN A 95 12.37 18.56 38.78
C ASN A 95 12.83 17.13 38.46
N THR A 96 12.73 16.68 37.23
CA THR A 96 13.45 15.47 36.84
C THR A 96 14.92 15.79 36.50
N PRO A 97 15.88 14.94 36.93
CA PRO A 97 17.29 15.12 36.59
C PRO A 97 17.60 14.84 35.12
N TYR A 98 16.65 14.24 34.39
CA TYR A 98 16.79 13.80 33.02
C TYR A 98 15.67 14.35 32.13
N LYS A 99 16.05 14.82 30.93
CA LYS A 99 15.06 15.24 29.92
C LYS A 99 14.44 14.05 29.22
N VAL A 100 15.28 13.07 28.85
CA VAL A 100 14.88 11.81 28.24
C VAL A 100 15.55 10.68 28.97
N ARG A 101 14.84 9.58 29.23
CA ARG A 101 15.36 8.39 29.86
C ARG A 101 14.82 7.14 29.22
N PHE A 102 15.71 6.25 28.83
CA PHE A 102 15.39 4.89 28.38
C PHE A 102 15.76 3.93 29.51
N GLU A 103 14.79 3.13 29.97
CA GLU A 103 14.95 2.18 31.09
C GLU A 103 14.65 0.76 30.61
N ASN A 104 15.68 -0.09 30.52
CA ASN A 104 15.57 -1.51 30.14
C ASN A 104 14.73 -1.73 28.86
N VAL A 105 14.89 -0.85 27.89
CA VAL A 105 14.05 -0.85 26.69
C VAL A 105 14.33 -2.09 25.86
N GLN A 106 13.24 -2.78 25.53
CA GLN A 106 13.20 -3.92 24.64
C GLN A 106 12.32 -3.57 23.43
N PHE A 107 12.80 -3.86 22.25
CA PHE A 107 12.05 -3.61 21.03
C PHE A 107 12.48 -4.52 19.89
N GLY A 108 11.52 -4.90 19.05
CA GLY A 108 11.70 -5.58 17.78
C GLY A 108 10.53 -5.28 16.86
N TYR A 109 10.78 -5.13 15.56
CA TYR A 109 9.73 -4.94 14.56
C TYR A 109 8.84 -6.17 14.37
N THR A 110 9.34 -7.33 14.75
CA THR A 110 8.59 -8.59 14.76
C THR A 110 8.66 -9.22 16.14
N LYS A 111 7.58 -9.90 16.56
CA LYS A 111 7.51 -10.55 17.88
C LYS A 111 8.64 -11.55 18.16
N ASN A 112 9.21 -12.12 17.10
CA ASN A 112 10.20 -13.20 17.22
C ASN A 112 11.65 -12.72 17.10
N GLN A 113 11.88 -11.42 16.82
CA GLN A 113 13.24 -10.90 16.63
C GLN A 113 13.38 -9.55 17.34
N LEU A 114 14.00 -9.57 18.51
CA LEU A 114 14.34 -8.36 19.24
C LEU A 114 15.58 -7.70 18.61
N LEU A 115 15.47 -6.40 18.36
CA LEU A 115 16.58 -5.55 17.93
C LEU A 115 17.34 -4.98 19.12
N MET A 116 16.60 -4.70 20.20
CA MET A 116 17.12 -4.21 21.49
C MET A 116 16.57 -5.07 22.60
N THR A 117 17.43 -5.48 23.55
CA THR A 117 17.06 -6.38 24.64
C THR A 117 17.13 -5.72 26.02
N ASP A 118 17.97 -4.71 26.19
CA ASP A 118 18.18 -3.99 27.45
C ASP A 118 18.89 -2.67 27.18
N PHE A 119 18.22 -1.76 26.49
CA PHE A 119 18.81 -0.46 26.16
C PHE A 119 18.51 0.54 27.29
N ASN A 120 19.56 1.15 27.81
CA ASN A 120 19.51 2.15 28.86
C ASN A 120 20.26 3.42 28.41
N LEU A 121 19.64 4.60 28.59
CA LEU A 121 20.25 5.90 28.25
C LEU A 121 19.58 6.99 29.09
N ASP A 122 20.37 7.81 29.71
CA ASP A 122 19.93 9.01 30.41
C ASP A 122 20.45 10.26 29.69
N VAL A 123 19.56 11.18 29.32
CA VAL A 123 19.88 12.44 28.66
C VAL A 123 19.44 13.60 29.54
N LYS A 124 20.38 14.46 29.93
CA LYS A 124 20.09 15.64 30.76
C LYS A 124 19.61 16.81 29.92
N PRO A 125 18.89 17.78 30.51
CA PRO A 125 18.57 19.02 29.83
C PRO A 125 19.81 19.71 29.25
N GLY A 126 19.76 20.09 27.98
CA GLY A 126 20.87 20.77 27.27
C GLY A 126 22.03 19.87 26.86
N GLU A 127 21.96 18.56 27.12
CA GLU A 127 23.01 17.62 26.75
C GLU A 127 22.92 17.25 25.25
N MET A 128 24.08 17.15 24.59
CA MET A 128 24.20 16.65 23.22
C MET A 128 24.64 15.18 23.24
N VAL A 129 23.86 14.32 22.62
CA VAL A 129 24.12 12.89 22.55
C VAL A 129 24.36 12.47 21.11
N ALA A 130 25.48 11.78 20.84
CA ALA A 130 25.78 11.18 19.55
C ALA A 130 25.52 9.67 19.58
N ILE A 131 24.63 9.20 18.72
CA ILE A 131 24.34 7.77 18.55
C ILE A 131 25.14 7.24 17.37
N VAL A 132 26.12 6.38 17.65
CA VAL A 132 27.05 5.83 16.67
C VAL A 132 26.91 4.32 16.58
N GLY A 133 27.15 3.76 15.40
CA GLY A 133 27.09 2.33 15.16
C GLY A 133 26.99 1.98 13.67
N PRO A 134 27.19 0.72 13.29
CA PRO A 134 27.07 0.26 11.91
C PRO A 134 25.64 0.40 11.38
N THR A 135 25.48 0.26 10.08
CA THR A 135 24.14 0.21 9.45
C THR A 135 23.36 -0.98 10.03
N GLY A 136 22.10 -0.75 10.38
CA GLY A 136 21.25 -1.76 11.00
C GLY A 136 21.35 -1.87 12.53
N ALA A 137 22.22 -1.11 13.19
CA ALA A 137 22.37 -1.13 14.66
C ALA A 137 21.20 -0.52 15.44
N GLY A 138 20.14 -0.05 14.78
CA GLY A 138 18.96 0.49 15.45
C GLY A 138 19.00 2.00 15.76
N LYS A 139 19.95 2.77 15.16
CA LYS A 139 20.06 4.23 15.41
C LYS A 139 18.76 4.98 15.10
N THR A 140 18.19 4.77 13.92
CA THR A 140 16.91 5.37 13.51
C THR A 140 15.75 4.82 14.34
N THR A 141 15.83 3.57 14.76
CA THR A 141 14.82 2.95 15.62
C THR A 141 14.72 3.64 16.97
N LEU A 142 15.82 4.07 17.58
CA LEU A 142 15.82 4.83 18.84
C LEU A 142 15.02 6.15 18.70
N ILE A 143 15.24 6.87 17.60
CA ILE A 143 14.50 8.11 17.31
C ILE A 143 13.01 7.82 17.12
N ASN A 144 12.68 6.79 16.35
CA ASN A 144 11.30 6.37 16.12
C ASN A 144 10.59 5.95 17.42
N LEU A 145 11.30 5.32 18.33
CA LEU A 145 10.75 4.96 19.65
C LEU A 145 10.57 6.19 20.54
N LEU A 146 11.50 7.14 20.51
CA LEU A 146 11.41 8.39 21.27
C LEU A 146 10.18 9.21 20.85
N GLU A 147 9.92 9.32 19.54
CA GLU A 147 8.73 10.02 18.99
C GLU A 147 7.46 9.14 19.00
N ARG A 148 7.58 7.94 19.56
CA ARG A 148 6.47 7.00 19.69
C ARG A 148 5.79 6.66 18.34
N PHE A 149 6.59 6.45 17.29
CA PHE A 149 6.10 5.79 16.07
C PHE A 149 5.82 4.31 16.31
N TYR A 150 6.50 3.72 17.30
CA TYR A 150 6.28 2.37 17.80
C TYR A 150 6.29 2.40 19.32
N ASP A 151 5.47 1.55 19.94
CA ASP A 151 5.51 1.33 21.38
C ASP A 151 6.58 0.26 21.70
N VAL A 152 7.27 0.40 22.83
CA VAL A 152 8.28 -0.55 23.26
C VAL A 152 7.66 -1.88 23.69
N SER A 153 8.36 -2.99 23.43
CA SER A 153 7.91 -4.33 23.82
C SER A 153 8.15 -4.60 25.31
N GLY A 154 9.12 -3.91 25.91
CA GLY A 154 9.44 -3.98 27.34
C GLY A 154 10.23 -2.77 27.78
N GLY A 155 10.30 -2.53 29.09
CA GLY A 155 10.91 -1.34 29.64
C GLY A 155 10.05 -0.10 29.49
N SER A 156 10.66 1.09 29.62
CA SER A 156 9.97 2.37 29.48
C SER A 156 10.86 3.44 28.86
N ILE A 157 10.23 4.39 28.17
CA ILE A 157 10.86 5.64 27.72
C ILE A 157 10.14 6.77 28.43
N ARG A 158 10.90 7.62 29.12
CA ARG A 158 10.35 8.77 29.84
C ARG A 158 10.81 10.07 29.22
N TYR A 159 9.89 11.01 29.13
CA TYR A 159 10.14 12.39 28.74
C TYR A 159 9.70 13.29 29.89
N ASP A 160 10.60 14.11 30.43
CA ASP A 160 10.37 14.92 31.62
C ASP A 160 9.75 14.12 32.79
N GLY A 161 10.24 12.88 33.03
CA GLY A 161 9.78 11.99 34.08
C GLY A 161 8.52 11.19 33.77
N VAL A 162 7.77 11.55 32.74
CA VAL A 162 6.50 10.89 32.38
C VAL A 162 6.75 9.81 31.32
N ASP A 163 6.18 8.63 31.47
CA ASP A 163 6.25 7.58 30.46
C ASP A 163 5.59 8.05 29.16
N THR A 164 6.28 7.89 28.04
CA THR A 164 5.76 8.33 26.72
C THR A 164 4.43 7.67 26.37
N ARG A 165 4.12 6.50 26.93
CA ARG A 165 2.83 5.81 26.74
C ARG A 165 1.66 6.51 27.45
N ASP A 166 1.95 7.32 28.46
CA ASP A 166 0.94 8.09 29.21
C ASP A 166 0.69 9.48 28.61
N LEU A 167 1.50 9.89 27.63
CA LEU A 167 1.34 11.14 26.87
C LEU A 167 0.55 10.90 25.59
N SER A 168 -0.20 11.90 25.12
CA SER A 168 -0.73 11.86 23.76
C SER A 168 0.43 11.97 22.75
N ARG A 169 0.32 11.29 21.62
CA ARG A 169 1.36 11.33 20.58
C ARG A 169 1.58 12.75 20.05
N ASP A 170 0.50 13.51 19.88
CA ASP A 170 0.58 14.89 19.41
C ASP A 170 1.36 15.79 20.39
N ASN A 171 1.08 15.68 21.69
CA ASN A 171 1.78 16.45 22.70
C ASN A 171 3.25 16.04 22.85
N LEU A 172 3.54 14.74 22.74
CA LEU A 172 4.90 14.23 22.78
C LEU A 172 5.71 14.72 21.57
N ARG A 173 5.17 14.55 20.36
CA ARG A 173 5.84 14.94 19.11
C ARG A 173 6.02 16.44 18.96
N ALA A 174 5.11 17.25 19.52
CA ALA A 174 5.27 18.71 19.57
C ALA A 174 6.51 19.18 20.35
N GLN A 175 7.11 18.30 21.16
CA GLN A 175 8.34 18.62 21.92
C GLN A 175 9.61 18.33 21.12
N PHE A 176 9.51 17.68 19.96
CA PHE A 176 10.64 17.28 19.13
C PHE A 176 10.61 17.98 17.78
N SER A 177 11.78 18.18 17.21
CA SER A 177 11.95 18.55 15.81
C SER A 177 12.87 17.52 15.16
N MET A 178 12.40 16.87 14.10
CA MET A 178 13.18 15.87 13.37
C MET A 178 13.74 16.48 12.10
N VAL A 179 15.05 16.27 11.89
CA VAL A 179 15.69 16.52 10.59
C VAL A 179 15.89 15.17 9.91
N LEU A 180 15.16 14.94 8.82
CA LEU A 180 15.24 13.70 8.05
C LEU A 180 16.53 13.66 7.22
N GLN A 181 17.00 12.46 6.93
CA GLN A 181 18.18 12.24 6.09
C GLN A 181 17.96 12.73 4.65
N ASP A 182 16.74 12.52 4.12
CA ASP A 182 16.31 12.99 2.80
C ASP A 182 15.35 14.18 3.00
N THR A 183 15.89 15.40 3.09
CA THR A 183 15.10 16.61 3.20
C THR A 183 14.71 17.14 1.83
N TRP A 184 13.42 17.38 1.63
CA TRP A 184 12.91 18.05 0.44
C TRP A 184 12.90 19.57 0.66
N LEU A 185 13.57 20.28 -0.22
CA LEU A 185 13.54 21.75 -0.24
C LEU A 185 12.64 22.21 -1.37
N PHE A 186 11.62 22.98 -1.03
CA PHE A 186 10.79 23.66 -2.05
C PHE A 186 11.49 24.93 -2.49
N THR A 187 11.46 25.21 -3.79
CA THR A 187 11.97 26.47 -4.33
C THR A 187 10.93 27.55 -4.09
N GLY A 188 11.26 28.57 -3.30
CA GLY A 188 10.36 29.66 -2.96
C GLY A 188 10.98 30.61 -1.92
N SER A 189 10.31 31.73 -1.63
CA SER A 189 10.69 32.61 -0.53
C SER A 189 10.18 32.04 0.80
N ILE A 190 10.89 32.34 1.89
CA ILE A 190 10.53 31.94 3.27
C ILE A 190 9.46 32.90 3.87
N TYR A 191 8.88 33.81 3.07
CA TYR A 191 7.84 34.74 3.50
C TYR A 191 6.46 34.26 3.09
#